data_2cc9771513af1bf72fa84193f2e264f1
#
_entry.id   2cc9771513af1bf72fa84193f2e264f1
#
_cell.length_a   1.000
_cell.length_b   1.000
_cell.length_c   1.000
_cell.angle_alpha   90.00
_cell.angle_beta   90.00
_cell.angle_gamma   90.00
#
_symmetry.space_group_name_H-M   'P 1'
#
loop_
_entity.id
_entity.type
_entity.pdbx_description
1 polymer ?
#
loop_
_entity_poly.entity_id
_entity_poly.type
_entity_poly.pdbx_seq_one_letter_code
_entity_poly.pdbx_strand_id
1 'polypeptide(L)'
;MSRSRLFRACLAAFALWTTVIAGPAAAQTNFDRPGADYSRSLSMSGDPAECALVCERDRRCRAWSFNYPSDNSENAVCWLKDKVPPRVQSYCCVSGVRGAGVIEPRVGPVETSTDRFGGDYRSFDIKNEDKAERGDACRDACQGDNKCRAWTFARPGYAGKGARCFLKNDIKPPRRRPGFVSGVVR
;
A
#
# COMPACT_ATOMS: atom_id res chain seq x y z
N MET A 1 -55.73 1.12 -60.22
CA MET A 1 -55.98 1.14 -58.75
C MET A 1 -54.87 0.35 -58.09
N SER A 2 -53.86 1.07 -57.60
CA SER A 2 -52.65 0.47 -56.97
C SER A 2 -52.62 0.86 -55.55
N ARG A 3 -52.62 -0.14 -54.63
CA ARG A 3 -52.53 0.07 -53.17
C ARG A 3 -51.09 -0.17 -52.76
N SER A 4 -50.33 0.94 -52.43
CA SER A 4 -49.03 0.90 -51.81
C SER A 4 -49.19 0.57 -50.34
N ARG A 5 -48.57 -0.52 -49.88
CA ARG A 5 -48.43 -0.86 -48.47
C ARG A 5 -47.09 -0.29 -47.95
N LEU A 6 -47.18 0.69 -47.08
CA LEU A 6 -46.05 1.23 -46.30
C LEU A 6 -45.68 0.26 -45.21
N PHE A 7 -44.51 -0.37 -45.30
CA PHE A 7 -43.86 -1.07 -44.20
C PHE A 7 -43.21 -0.07 -43.26
N ARG A 8 -43.75 0.07 -42.05
CA ARG A 8 -43.08 0.78 -40.95
C ARG A 8 -42.08 -0.18 -40.31
N ALA A 9 -40.79 0.04 -40.53
CA ALA A 9 -39.73 -0.64 -39.81
C ALA A 9 -39.57 0.03 -38.43
N CYS A 10 -39.92 -0.65 -37.33
CA CYS A 10 -39.60 -0.26 -35.99
C CYS A 10 -38.13 -0.66 -35.69
N LEU A 11 -37.24 0.33 -35.70
CA LEU A 11 -35.89 0.18 -35.21
C LEU A 11 -35.93 0.20 -33.63
N ALA A 12 -35.87 -0.97 -33.01
CA ALA A 12 -35.66 -1.09 -31.59
C ALA A 12 -34.20 -0.82 -31.27
N ALA A 13 -33.91 0.37 -30.73
CA ALA A 13 -32.59 0.69 -30.19
C ALA A 13 -32.37 -0.06 -28.88
N PHE A 14 -31.59 -1.13 -28.90
CA PHE A 14 -31.08 -1.78 -27.71
C PHE A 14 -29.99 -0.91 -27.08
N ALA A 15 -30.33 -0.16 -26.03
CA ALA A 15 -29.35 0.51 -25.20
C ALA A 15 -28.64 -0.57 -24.35
N LEU A 16 -27.41 -0.90 -24.73
CA LEU A 16 -26.52 -1.70 -23.90
C LEU A 16 -26.13 -0.87 -22.67
N TRP A 17 -26.76 -1.14 -21.55
CA TRP A 17 -26.32 -0.64 -20.25
C TRP A 17 -25.09 -1.46 -19.84
N THR A 18 -23.90 -0.91 -20.04
CA THR A 18 -22.69 -1.45 -19.42
C THR A 18 -22.72 -1.16 -17.95
N THR A 19 -23.10 -2.14 -17.14
CA THR A 19 -22.94 -2.08 -15.69
C THR A 19 -21.44 -2.11 -15.39
N VAL A 20 -20.86 -0.97 -15.04
CA VAL A 20 -19.53 -0.91 -14.45
C VAL A 20 -19.62 -1.55 -13.06
N ILE A 21 -19.16 -2.79 -12.95
CA ILE A 21 -19.00 -3.46 -11.67
C ILE A 21 -17.81 -2.76 -10.98
N ALA A 22 -18.10 -1.82 -10.10
CA ALA A 22 -17.08 -1.27 -9.21
C ALA A 22 -16.58 -2.41 -8.31
N GLY A 23 -15.35 -2.87 -8.53
CA GLY A 23 -14.70 -3.83 -7.65
C GLY A 23 -14.59 -3.27 -6.22
N PRO A 24 -14.42 -4.14 -5.20
CA PRO A 24 -14.30 -3.69 -3.82
C PRO A 24 -13.16 -2.68 -3.72
N ALA A 25 -13.44 -1.54 -3.08
CA ALA A 25 -12.43 -0.53 -2.84
C ALA A 25 -11.37 -1.10 -1.88
N ALA A 26 -10.14 -1.24 -2.35
CA ALA A 26 -9.02 -1.71 -1.54
C ALA A 26 -8.26 -0.52 -0.94
N ALA A 27 -7.69 -0.71 0.24
CA ALA A 27 -6.71 0.21 0.79
C ALA A 27 -5.46 0.23 -0.10
N GLN A 28 -4.81 1.38 -0.17
CA GLN A 28 -3.71 1.61 -1.09
C GLN A 28 -2.43 1.97 -0.35
N THR A 29 -1.43 1.15 -0.55
CA THR A 29 -0.05 1.40 -0.10
C THR A 29 0.58 2.50 -0.95
N ASN A 30 1.38 3.37 -0.33
CA ASN A 30 2.04 4.51 -0.96
C ASN A 30 1.08 5.59 -1.47
N PHE A 31 -0.06 5.73 -0.81
CA PHE A 31 -1.01 6.80 -1.03
C PHE A 31 -1.47 7.39 0.29
N ASP A 32 -1.62 8.70 0.32
CA ASP A 32 -2.31 9.46 1.36
C ASP A 32 -3.64 10.02 0.84
N ARG A 33 -4.49 10.48 1.76
CA ARG A 33 -5.72 11.24 1.51
C ARG A 33 -5.72 12.50 2.37
N PRO A 34 -5.00 13.57 1.98
CA PRO A 34 -4.88 14.77 2.79
C PRO A 34 -6.22 15.45 3.06
N GLY A 35 -6.43 15.89 4.30
CA GLY A 35 -7.59 16.67 4.72
C GLY A 35 -8.78 15.86 5.23
N ALA A 36 -9.81 16.58 5.66
CA ALA A 36 -11.03 16.05 6.30
C ALA A 36 -10.78 15.23 7.58
N ASP A 37 -9.66 15.47 8.26
CA ASP A 37 -9.30 14.80 9.50
C ASP A 37 -10.16 15.31 10.65
N TYR A 38 -10.78 14.39 11.40
CA TYR A 38 -11.52 14.69 12.61
C TYR A 38 -10.98 13.98 13.85
N SER A 39 -10.16 12.97 13.66
CA SER A 39 -9.52 12.22 14.75
C SER A 39 -8.12 11.78 14.38
N ARG A 40 -7.24 11.76 15.38
CA ARG A 40 -5.86 11.29 15.30
C ARG A 40 -5.57 10.37 16.47
N SER A 41 -4.99 9.21 16.21
CA SER A 41 -4.53 8.28 17.24
C SER A 41 -3.16 7.71 16.89
N LEU A 42 -2.39 7.34 17.92
CA LEU A 42 -1.16 6.57 17.73
C LEU A 42 -1.52 5.12 17.46
N SER A 43 -0.87 4.49 16.49
CA SER A 43 -0.96 3.05 16.26
C SER A 43 0.19 2.36 16.98
N MET A 44 -0.15 1.60 18.01
CA MET A 44 0.84 0.89 18.83
C MET A 44 1.38 -0.36 18.13
N SER A 45 0.61 -0.96 17.23
CA SER A 45 1.04 -2.13 16.45
C SER A 45 1.92 -1.77 15.26
N GLY A 46 1.85 -0.51 14.80
CA GLY A 46 2.49 -0.10 13.54
C GLY A 46 1.85 -0.76 12.29
N ASP A 47 0.67 -1.36 12.41
CA ASP A 47 -0.03 -2.03 11.31
C ASP A 47 -1.15 -1.13 10.76
N PRO A 48 -1.14 -0.79 9.45
CA PRO A 48 -2.22 -0.06 8.81
C PRO A 48 -3.61 -0.71 8.97
N ALA A 49 -3.65 -2.04 9.15
CA ALA A 49 -4.90 -2.76 9.39
C ALA A 49 -5.61 -2.32 10.67
N GLU A 50 -4.86 -1.91 11.69
CA GLU A 50 -5.45 -1.33 12.92
C GLU A 50 -6.21 -0.05 12.61
N CYS A 51 -5.64 0.85 11.80
CA CYS A 51 -6.30 2.09 11.38
C CYS A 51 -7.58 1.83 10.57
N ALA A 52 -7.54 0.86 9.66
CA ALA A 52 -8.72 0.43 8.92
C ALA A 52 -9.83 -0.07 9.85
N LEU A 53 -9.49 -0.90 10.85
CA LEU A 53 -10.45 -1.43 11.82
C LEU A 53 -11.04 -0.35 12.72
N VAL A 54 -10.25 0.65 13.13
CA VAL A 54 -10.74 1.79 13.91
C VAL A 54 -11.74 2.59 13.08
N CYS A 55 -11.44 2.85 11.80
CA CYS A 55 -12.38 3.50 10.87
C CYS A 55 -13.67 2.69 10.69
N GLU A 56 -13.57 1.37 10.61
CA GLU A 56 -14.74 0.49 10.42
C GLU A 56 -15.72 0.57 11.60
N ARG A 57 -15.20 0.69 12.81
CA ARG A 57 -15.99 0.76 14.06
C ARG A 57 -16.58 2.15 14.31
N ASP A 58 -16.05 3.19 13.70
CA ASP A 58 -16.51 4.57 13.86
C ASP A 58 -17.51 4.94 12.75
N ARG A 59 -18.78 5.19 13.11
CA ARG A 59 -19.84 5.56 12.17
C ARG A 59 -19.59 6.88 11.42
N ARG A 60 -18.80 7.77 12.00
CA ARG A 60 -18.41 9.05 11.38
C ARG A 60 -17.35 8.86 10.32
N CYS A 61 -16.49 7.84 10.47
CA CYS A 61 -15.37 7.61 9.55
C CYS A 61 -15.87 7.25 8.14
N ARG A 62 -15.31 7.93 7.14
CA ARG A 62 -15.51 7.66 5.70
C ARG A 62 -14.25 7.22 5.00
N ALA A 63 -13.10 7.70 5.47
CA ALA A 63 -11.78 7.34 4.98
C ALA A 63 -10.76 7.42 6.12
N TRP A 64 -9.59 6.86 5.88
CA TRP A 64 -8.49 6.87 6.83
C TRP A 64 -7.15 6.99 6.11
N SER A 65 -6.15 7.51 6.82
CA SER A 65 -4.75 7.47 6.43
C SER A 65 -3.92 7.00 7.61
N PHE A 66 -3.01 6.09 7.33
CA PHE A 66 -2.02 5.60 8.28
C PHE A 66 -0.64 6.11 7.83
N ASN A 67 0.03 6.83 8.70
CA ASN A 67 1.39 7.29 8.49
C ASN A 67 2.36 6.36 9.23
N TYR A 68 3.34 5.83 8.51
CA TYR A 68 4.43 5.09 9.12
C TYR A 68 5.28 6.01 10.01
N PRO A 69 6.01 5.48 11.00
CA PRO A 69 7.04 6.24 11.71
C PRO A 69 8.03 6.86 10.75
N SER A 70 8.54 8.03 11.09
CA SER A 70 9.57 8.77 10.37
C SER A 70 10.61 9.29 11.35
N ASP A 71 11.70 9.87 10.86
CA ASP A 71 12.72 10.47 11.73
C ASP A 71 12.16 11.61 12.60
N ASN A 72 11.05 12.23 12.16
CA ASN A 72 10.34 13.27 12.91
C ASN A 72 9.21 12.73 13.80
N SER A 73 8.88 11.44 13.72
CA SER A 73 7.81 10.82 14.50
C SER A 73 8.15 9.37 14.81
N GLU A 74 8.46 9.06 16.06
CA GLU A 74 8.81 7.70 16.50
C GLU A 74 7.63 6.71 16.41
N ASN A 75 6.40 7.22 16.34
CA ASN A 75 5.18 6.40 16.34
C ASN A 75 4.42 6.51 15.02
N ALA A 76 3.83 5.39 14.61
CA ALA A 76 2.85 5.38 13.56
C ALA A 76 1.56 6.13 13.99
N VAL A 77 0.92 6.79 13.05
CA VAL A 77 -0.27 7.62 13.31
C VAL A 77 -1.42 7.21 12.39
N CYS A 78 -2.59 7.03 12.99
CA CYS A 78 -3.86 6.82 12.29
C CYS A 78 -4.65 8.13 12.26
N TRP A 79 -5.09 8.55 11.07
CA TRP A 79 -5.96 9.70 10.84
C TRP A 79 -7.30 9.23 10.32
N LEU A 80 -8.39 9.55 11.02
CA LEU A 80 -9.74 9.27 10.59
C LEU A 80 -10.37 10.51 9.95
N LYS A 81 -11.10 10.31 8.85
CA LYS A 81 -11.65 11.37 8.00
C LYS A 81 -13.16 11.21 7.84
N ASP A 82 -13.89 12.32 7.95
CA ASP A 82 -15.36 12.36 7.81
C ASP A 82 -15.83 12.52 6.35
N LYS A 83 -14.89 12.71 5.43
CA LYS A 83 -15.10 12.70 3.97
C LYS A 83 -14.10 11.77 3.32
N VAL A 84 -14.21 11.58 2.01
CA VAL A 84 -13.25 10.81 1.21
C VAL A 84 -12.45 11.77 0.32
N PRO A 85 -11.34 12.35 0.82
CA PRO A 85 -10.49 13.19 -0.02
C PRO A 85 -9.88 12.41 -1.19
N PRO A 86 -9.51 13.08 -2.29
CA PRO A 86 -8.72 12.47 -3.35
C PRO A 86 -7.42 11.89 -2.79
N ARG A 87 -7.00 10.76 -3.35
CA ARG A 87 -5.72 10.16 -2.99
C ARG A 87 -4.57 10.88 -3.68
N VAL A 88 -3.46 11.02 -2.96
CA VAL A 88 -2.20 11.58 -3.46
C VAL A 88 -1.11 10.54 -3.24
N GLN A 89 -0.22 10.34 -4.21
CA GLN A 89 0.91 9.43 -4.04
C GLN A 89 1.83 9.95 -2.93
N SER A 90 2.08 9.11 -1.95
CA SER A 90 2.94 9.44 -0.81
C SER A 90 3.47 8.16 -0.17
N TYR A 91 4.77 8.01 -0.13
CA TYR A 91 5.42 6.78 0.37
C TYR A 91 5.37 6.63 1.90
N CYS A 92 5.06 7.72 2.62
CA CYS A 92 4.88 7.68 4.06
C CYS A 92 3.73 6.78 4.52
N CYS A 93 2.80 6.48 3.58
CA CYS A 93 1.43 6.28 4.03
C CYS A 93 0.75 5.10 3.36
N VAL A 94 -0.26 4.60 4.06
CA VAL A 94 -1.31 3.73 3.52
C VAL A 94 -2.63 4.40 3.77
N SER A 95 -3.51 4.46 2.79
CA SER A 95 -4.83 5.04 2.98
C SER A 95 -5.94 4.19 2.37
N GLY A 96 -7.15 4.35 2.90
CA GLY A 96 -8.31 3.63 2.43
C GLY A 96 -9.61 4.37 2.69
N VAL A 97 -10.68 3.84 2.13
CA VAL A 97 -12.06 4.21 2.49
C VAL A 97 -12.60 3.20 3.49
N ARG A 98 -13.64 3.56 4.23
CA ARG A 98 -14.32 2.62 5.13
C ARG A 98 -14.77 1.37 4.36
N GLY A 99 -14.57 0.19 4.94
CA GLY A 99 -14.91 -1.09 4.32
C GLY A 99 -13.90 -1.61 3.28
N ALA A 100 -12.85 -0.85 2.97
CA ALA A 100 -11.86 -1.26 1.98
C ALA A 100 -10.92 -2.38 2.46
N GLY A 101 -10.76 -2.56 3.78
CA GLY A 101 -9.72 -3.42 4.34
C GLY A 101 -8.31 -2.95 3.99
N VAL A 102 -7.31 -3.77 4.28
CA VAL A 102 -5.92 -3.54 3.87
C VAL A 102 -5.51 -4.63 2.91
N ILE A 103 -5.41 -4.30 1.62
CA ILE A 103 -4.83 -5.16 0.59
C ILE A 103 -3.51 -4.54 0.17
N GLU A 104 -2.44 -5.24 0.38
CA GLU A 104 -1.09 -4.80 0.03
C GLU A 104 -0.68 -5.46 -1.28
N PRO A 105 -0.58 -4.69 -2.37
CA PRO A 105 -0.23 -5.27 -3.66
C PRO A 105 1.24 -5.73 -3.66
N ARG A 106 1.47 -6.92 -4.20
CA ARG A 106 2.80 -7.36 -4.59
C ARG A 106 3.08 -6.88 -6.00
N VAL A 107 4.19 -6.17 -6.19
CA VAL A 107 4.54 -5.60 -7.49
C VAL A 107 5.89 -6.14 -7.96
N GLY A 108 5.87 -7.10 -8.86
CA GLY A 108 7.08 -7.65 -9.50
C GLY A 108 8.07 -8.26 -8.50
N PRO A 109 9.36 -7.91 -8.57
CA PRO A 109 10.39 -8.41 -7.66
C PRO A 109 10.38 -7.72 -6.28
N VAL A 110 9.46 -6.78 -6.06
CA VAL A 110 9.30 -6.01 -4.82
C VAL A 110 7.99 -6.41 -4.16
N GLU A 111 8.05 -6.78 -2.89
CA GLU A 111 6.94 -7.27 -2.08
C GLU A 111 6.74 -6.33 -0.90
N THR A 112 5.69 -5.51 -0.93
CA THR A 112 5.35 -4.59 0.17
C THR A 112 4.79 -5.34 1.37
N SER A 113 4.96 -4.77 2.58
CA SER A 113 4.55 -5.37 3.87
C SER A 113 4.97 -6.82 4.03
N THR A 114 6.15 -7.15 3.52
CA THR A 114 6.67 -8.50 3.46
C THR A 114 8.10 -8.53 3.97
N ASP A 115 8.39 -9.50 4.83
CA ASP A 115 9.75 -9.86 5.24
C ASP A 115 10.07 -11.29 4.77
N ARG A 116 11.32 -11.50 4.36
CA ARG A 116 11.91 -12.81 4.08
C ARG A 116 12.91 -13.13 5.20
N PHE A 117 12.38 -13.41 6.37
CA PHE A 117 13.15 -13.54 7.61
C PHE A 117 14.24 -14.61 7.54
N GLY A 118 15.47 -14.22 7.89
CA GLY A 118 16.65 -15.07 7.93
C GLY A 118 17.50 -15.05 6.65
N GLY A 119 18.62 -15.74 6.69
CA GLY A 119 19.61 -15.76 5.61
C GLY A 119 20.41 -14.46 5.47
N ASP A 120 20.41 -13.61 6.47
CA ASP A 120 21.11 -12.33 6.47
C ASP A 120 22.63 -12.56 6.60
N TYR A 121 23.40 -12.05 5.66
CA TYR A 121 24.87 -12.06 5.74
C TYR A 121 25.44 -10.64 5.91
N ARG A 122 24.62 -9.62 5.63
CA ARG A 122 24.99 -8.21 5.77
C ARG A 122 23.77 -7.38 6.11
N SER A 123 23.92 -6.40 6.99
CA SER A 123 22.91 -5.36 7.25
C SER A 123 23.60 -4.01 7.38
N PHE A 124 22.87 -2.94 7.04
CA PHE A 124 23.36 -1.57 7.16
C PHE A 124 22.21 -0.59 7.28
N ASP A 125 22.48 0.54 7.92
CA ASP A 125 21.52 1.62 8.07
C ASP A 125 21.53 2.52 6.84
N ILE A 126 20.36 2.98 6.43
CA ILE A 126 20.19 3.91 5.30
C ILE A 126 20.16 5.32 5.85
N LYS A 127 21.11 6.13 5.41
CA LYS A 127 21.29 7.51 5.90
C LYS A 127 20.55 8.56 5.05
N ASN A 128 20.02 8.18 3.90
CA ASN A 128 19.40 9.10 2.95
C ASN A 128 17.94 8.72 2.73
N GLU A 129 17.02 9.53 3.27
CA GLU A 129 15.60 9.26 3.39
C GLU A 129 14.88 9.15 2.05
N ASP A 130 15.28 9.95 1.06
CA ASP A 130 14.58 10.04 -0.23
C ASP A 130 14.59 8.74 -1.05
N LYS A 131 15.55 7.84 -0.81
CA LYS A 131 15.67 6.52 -1.46
C LYS A 131 15.23 5.37 -0.57
N ALA A 132 14.97 5.64 0.71
CA ALA A 132 14.74 4.63 1.72
C ALA A 132 13.30 4.08 1.71
N GLU A 133 12.33 4.86 1.28
CA GLU A 133 10.92 4.54 1.52
C GLU A 133 10.39 3.32 0.77
N ARG A 134 11.01 2.92 -0.33
CA ARG A 134 10.61 1.77 -1.16
C ARG A 134 11.57 0.58 -1.10
N GLY A 135 12.64 0.71 -0.36
CA GLY A 135 13.70 -0.29 -0.33
C GLY A 135 14.61 -0.29 -1.57
N ASP A 136 14.58 0.76 -2.39
CA ASP A 136 15.40 0.86 -3.60
C ASP A 136 16.90 0.75 -3.28
N ALA A 137 17.35 1.39 -2.19
CA ALA A 137 18.75 1.29 -1.74
C ALA A 137 19.17 -0.15 -1.39
N CYS A 138 18.25 -0.94 -0.80
CA CYS A 138 18.51 -2.34 -0.48
C CYS A 138 18.55 -3.20 -1.73
N ARG A 139 17.63 -2.95 -2.68
CA ARG A 139 17.61 -3.64 -3.97
C ARG A 139 18.90 -3.37 -4.74
N ASP A 140 19.30 -2.11 -4.86
CA ASP A 140 20.48 -1.71 -5.64
C ASP A 140 21.77 -2.29 -5.01
N ALA A 141 21.86 -2.27 -3.67
CA ALA A 141 22.96 -2.90 -2.95
C ALA A 141 23.01 -4.43 -3.17
N CYS A 142 21.84 -5.08 -3.24
CA CYS A 142 21.74 -6.51 -3.50
C CYS A 142 22.07 -6.85 -4.95
N GLN A 143 21.68 -6.03 -5.91
CA GLN A 143 22.01 -6.21 -7.33
C GLN A 143 23.51 -6.05 -7.59
N GLY A 144 24.18 -5.19 -6.85
CA GLY A 144 25.63 -5.00 -6.93
C GLY A 144 26.48 -6.05 -6.19
N ASP A 145 25.87 -7.00 -5.52
CA ASP A 145 26.57 -8.01 -4.70
C ASP A 145 26.25 -9.43 -5.20
N ASN A 146 27.24 -10.09 -5.80
CA ASN A 146 27.12 -11.44 -6.37
C ASN A 146 26.67 -12.52 -5.35
N LYS A 147 26.86 -12.27 -4.05
CA LYS A 147 26.42 -13.14 -2.96
C LYS A 147 24.95 -12.96 -2.62
N CYS A 148 24.37 -11.81 -2.96
CA CYS A 148 22.99 -11.49 -2.62
C CYS A 148 21.99 -12.25 -3.50
N ARG A 149 20.94 -12.78 -2.87
CA ARG A 149 19.82 -13.48 -3.55
C ARG A 149 18.49 -12.84 -3.24
N ALA A 150 18.38 -12.22 -2.06
CA ALA A 150 17.19 -11.51 -1.64
C ALA A 150 17.58 -10.37 -0.69
N TRP A 151 16.67 -9.43 -0.54
CA TRP A 151 16.86 -8.30 0.36
C TRP A 151 15.58 -8.02 1.14
N THR A 152 15.74 -7.41 2.30
CA THR A 152 14.64 -6.84 3.08
C THR A 152 15.02 -5.44 3.53
N PHE A 153 14.11 -4.51 3.35
CA PHE A 153 14.12 -3.16 3.88
C PHE A 153 13.19 -3.08 5.08
N ALA A 154 13.64 -2.51 6.18
CA ALA A 154 12.80 -2.14 7.32
C ALA A 154 12.68 -0.61 7.38
N ARG A 155 11.44 -0.11 7.50
CA ARG A 155 11.18 1.30 7.75
C ARG A 155 11.70 1.73 9.11
N PRO A 156 11.94 3.03 9.36
CA PRO A 156 12.23 3.54 10.69
C PRO A 156 11.21 3.03 11.72
N GLY A 157 11.67 2.69 12.92
CA GLY A 157 10.84 2.16 14.00
C GLY A 157 10.52 0.66 13.95
N TYR A 158 10.81 -0.05 12.84
CA TYR A 158 10.48 -1.48 12.69
C TYR A 158 11.64 -2.44 12.95
N ALA A 159 12.88 -1.99 12.76
CA ALA A 159 14.08 -2.78 13.06
C ALA A 159 15.19 -1.93 13.71
N GLY A 160 14.81 -0.89 14.41
CA GLY A 160 15.65 0.13 15.03
C GLY A 160 15.09 1.53 14.76
N LYS A 161 15.79 2.57 15.24
CA LYS A 161 15.34 3.95 15.06
C LYS A 161 15.32 4.37 13.58
N GLY A 162 16.37 4.00 12.83
CA GLY A 162 16.51 4.36 11.41
C GLY A 162 16.04 3.29 10.46
N ALA A 163 15.97 3.64 9.18
CA ALA A 163 15.72 2.70 8.11
C ALA A 163 16.91 1.76 7.92
N ARG A 164 16.64 0.47 7.66
CA ARG A 164 17.70 -0.54 7.61
C ARG A 164 17.51 -1.54 6.48
N CYS A 165 18.63 -1.89 5.84
CA CYS A 165 18.72 -2.96 4.86
C CYS A 165 19.25 -4.26 5.46
N PHE A 166 18.73 -5.38 4.97
CA PHE A 166 19.20 -6.73 5.22
C PHE A 166 19.44 -7.43 3.89
N LEU A 167 20.68 -7.78 3.58
CA LEU A 167 21.06 -8.54 2.38
C LEU A 167 21.17 -10.02 2.73
N LYS A 168 20.56 -10.86 1.90
CA LYS A 168 20.39 -12.30 2.17
C LYS A 168 21.06 -13.14 1.08
N ASN A 169 21.77 -14.17 1.48
CA ASN A 169 22.37 -15.14 0.59
C ASN A 169 21.44 -16.32 0.25
N ASP A 170 20.24 -16.33 0.81
CA ASP A 170 19.23 -17.35 0.62
C ASP A 170 17.83 -16.73 0.47
N ILE A 171 16.98 -17.34 -0.37
CA ILE A 171 15.62 -16.88 -0.63
C ILE A 171 14.66 -17.60 0.32
N LYS A 172 14.34 -16.95 1.43
CA LYS A 172 13.36 -17.48 2.39
C LYS A 172 11.91 -17.21 1.94
N PRO A 173 10.93 -18.01 2.41
CA PRO A 173 9.53 -17.77 2.13
C PRO A 173 9.09 -16.37 2.60
N PRO A 174 8.26 -15.65 1.82
CA PRO A 174 7.72 -14.36 2.22
C PRO A 174 6.73 -14.52 3.38
N ARG A 175 6.80 -13.61 4.34
CA ARG A 175 5.84 -13.50 5.45
C ARG A 175 5.30 -12.08 5.51
N ARG A 176 4.00 -11.90 5.72
CA ARG A 176 3.41 -10.58 5.94
C ARG A 176 4.03 -9.94 7.17
N ARG A 177 4.61 -8.77 7.00
CA ARG A 177 5.19 -7.95 8.07
C ARG A 177 5.07 -6.47 7.71
N PRO A 178 4.09 -5.74 8.28
CA PRO A 178 3.95 -4.31 8.04
C PRO A 178 5.24 -3.54 8.33
N GLY A 179 5.48 -2.47 7.58
CA GLY A 179 6.72 -1.68 7.71
C GLY A 179 7.95 -2.27 7.03
N PHE A 180 7.84 -3.47 6.46
CA PHE A 180 8.93 -4.11 5.71
C PHE A 180 8.62 -4.17 4.21
N VAL A 181 9.67 -4.15 3.41
CA VAL A 181 9.62 -4.38 1.96
C VAL A 181 10.72 -5.36 1.62
N SER A 182 10.40 -6.38 0.86
CA SER A 182 11.38 -7.39 0.43
C SER A 182 11.43 -7.53 -1.07
N GLY A 183 12.46 -8.20 -1.56
CA GLY A 183 12.57 -8.56 -2.96
C GLY A 183 13.61 -9.65 -3.18
N VAL A 184 13.56 -10.24 -4.38
CA VAL A 184 14.48 -11.27 -4.84
C VAL A 184 15.26 -10.73 -6.01
N VAL A 185 16.57 -11.00 -6.04
CA VAL A 185 17.46 -10.71 -7.16
C VAL A 185 17.82 -12.04 -7.84
N ARG A 186 17.62 -12.10 -9.16
CA ARG A 186 17.90 -13.27 -10.00
C ARG A 186 19.18 -13.06 -10.80
#